data_35acd60d718507ea2cfe6dd5f0fd85fc
#
_entry.id   35acd60d718507ea2cfe6dd5f0fd85fc
#
_cell.length_a   1.000
_cell.length_b   1.000
_cell.length_c   1.000
_cell.angle_alpha   90.00
_cell.angle_beta   90.00
_cell.angle_gamma   90.00
#
_symmetry.space_group_name_H-M   'P 1'
#
loop_
_entity.id
_entity.type
_entity.pdbx_description
1 polymer ?
#
loop_
_entity_poly.entity_id
_entity_poly.type
_entity_poly.pdbx_seq_one_letter_code
_entity_poly.pdbx_strand_id
1 'polypeptide(L)'
;PSGPSGPSVPSLPSGPSVPSAARQHYRGRFAPSPSGPLHFGSLVAAVGSYLDARTHAGQWLVRIEDLDLPRTRPGAAGQILADLEAFGMEWDGPVLQQSARFDLYAEAIERLNRAYCLRECTCTRSALARLPENQSRPTGTGEELFHPTKCLAADSAQSPGQALRLRVPAGAIDFDDRSLGPQTIDVAATVGDFVLRRRDGLYAYQLAVVVDDAAQGITDVVRGCDLLSSTARQVLLQRALGLPPVRYLHLPLAVDDRGLMLSKSGAAPAIGGPG
;
A
#
# COMPACT_ATOMS: atom_id res chain seq x y z
N PRO A 1 39.61 20.50 5.63
CA PRO A 1 38.68 20.53 6.74
C PRO A 1 37.51 19.64 6.39
N SER A 2 37.49 18.47 7.02
CA SER A 2 36.40 17.47 6.92
C SER A 2 35.19 17.99 7.66
N GLY A 3 34.05 18.15 6.95
CA GLY A 3 32.77 18.52 7.53
C GLY A 3 32.21 17.40 8.41
N PRO A 4 31.30 17.72 9.35
CA PRO A 4 30.74 16.73 10.25
C PRO A 4 29.90 15.70 9.49
N SER A 5 30.24 14.43 9.69
CA SER A 5 29.43 13.29 9.25
C SER A 5 28.07 13.35 9.97
N GLY A 6 26.99 13.50 9.20
CA GLY A 6 25.64 13.45 9.72
C GLY A 6 25.35 12.11 10.43
N PRO A 7 24.33 12.07 11.30
CA PRO A 7 24.03 10.88 12.06
C PRO A 7 23.71 9.71 11.10
N SER A 8 24.42 8.60 11.27
CA SER A 8 24.19 7.35 10.56
C SER A 8 22.78 6.85 10.88
N VAL A 9 22.02 6.49 9.86
CA VAL A 9 20.73 5.83 10.00
C VAL A 9 20.97 4.49 10.72
N PRO A 10 20.28 4.21 11.85
CA PRO A 10 20.45 2.94 12.52
C PRO A 10 20.04 1.80 11.59
N SER A 11 20.86 0.75 11.52
CA SER A 11 20.52 -0.50 10.82
C SER A 11 19.26 -1.06 11.44
N LEU A 12 18.26 -1.40 10.61
CA LEU A 12 17.07 -2.09 11.09
C LEU A 12 17.48 -3.43 11.70
N PRO A 13 16.88 -3.83 12.83
CA PRO A 13 17.15 -5.14 13.40
C PRO A 13 16.79 -6.23 12.38
N SER A 14 17.67 -7.21 12.22
CA SER A 14 17.34 -8.45 11.51
C SER A 14 16.07 -9.02 12.13
N GLY A 15 15.02 -9.16 11.32
CA GLY A 15 13.71 -9.62 11.79
C GLY A 15 13.82 -10.96 12.53
N PRO A 16 12.90 -11.23 13.45
CA PRO A 16 12.89 -12.49 14.18
C PRO A 16 12.85 -13.67 13.20
N SER A 17 13.71 -14.67 13.45
CA SER A 17 13.66 -15.95 12.77
C SER A 17 12.25 -16.53 12.89
N VAL A 18 11.64 -16.87 11.74
CA VAL A 18 10.28 -17.40 11.65
C VAL A 18 10.17 -18.66 12.53
N PRO A 19 9.32 -18.67 13.57
CA PRO A 19 9.08 -19.90 14.31
C PRO A 19 8.37 -20.91 13.39
N SER A 20 8.74 -22.19 13.50
CA SER A 20 8.10 -23.33 12.87
C SER A 20 6.57 -23.22 12.93
N ALA A 21 5.92 -23.28 11.75
CA ALA A 21 4.54 -22.99 11.51
C ALA A 21 3.57 -23.88 12.31
N ALA A 22 3.07 -23.37 13.42
CA ALA A 22 1.68 -23.63 13.75
C ALA A 22 0.88 -23.07 12.56
N ARG A 23 0.00 -23.86 11.93
CA ARG A 23 -0.80 -23.45 10.76
C ARG A 23 -1.53 -22.16 11.14
N GLN A 24 -1.00 -21.01 10.73
CA GLN A 24 -1.71 -19.76 10.88
C GLN A 24 -3.00 -19.90 10.08
N HIS A 25 -4.13 -19.69 10.75
CA HIS A 25 -5.43 -19.73 10.08
C HIS A 25 -5.43 -18.67 8.98
N TYR A 26 -5.69 -19.08 7.73
CA TYR A 26 -5.71 -18.17 6.59
C TYR A 26 -6.72 -17.03 6.80
N ARG A 27 -6.27 -15.81 6.70
CA ARG A 27 -7.12 -14.62 6.72
C ARG A 27 -6.70 -13.68 5.60
N GLY A 28 -7.50 -13.65 4.54
CA GLY A 28 -7.35 -12.74 3.42
C GLY A 28 -8.29 -11.54 3.49
N ARG A 29 -8.13 -10.62 2.54
CA ARG A 29 -9.03 -9.47 2.41
C ARG A 29 -9.14 -8.99 0.97
N PHE A 30 -10.30 -8.40 0.65
CA PHE A 30 -10.51 -7.50 -0.48
C PHE A 30 -10.59 -6.07 0.03
N ALA A 31 -9.80 -5.15 -0.56
CA ALA A 31 -9.63 -3.80 -0.02
C ALA A 31 -9.83 -2.73 -1.12
N PRO A 32 -11.07 -2.54 -1.60
CA PRO A 32 -11.35 -1.59 -2.67
C PRO A 32 -11.42 -0.14 -2.19
N SER A 33 -10.93 0.80 -3.03
CA SER A 33 -11.21 2.22 -2.86
C SER A 33 -12.58 2.57 -3.45
N PRO A 34 -13.47 3.29 -2.73
CA PRO A 34 -14.83 3.59 -3.17
C PRO A 34 -14.88 4.77 -4.14
N SER A 35 -14.13 4.69 -5.24
CA SER A 35 -14.02 5.72 -6.27
C SER A 35 -15.00 5.53 -7.45
N GLY A 36 -15.90 4.57 -7.34
CA GLY A 36 -16.93 4.20 -8.31
C GLY A 36 -17.28 2.70 -8.21
N PRO A 37 -18.14 2.18 -9.10
CA PRO A 37 -18.50 0.77 -9.13
C PRO A 37 -17.29 -0.11 -9.39
N LEU A 38 -17.41 -1.42 -9.12
CA LEU A 38 -16.39 -2.38 -9.49
C LEU A 38 -16.21 -2.40 -11.02
N HIS A 39 -14.98 -2.45 -11.48
CA HIS A 39 -14.62 -2.74 -12.86
C HIS A 39 -14.01 -4.12 -12.96
N PHE A 40 -13.84 -4.63 -14.18
CA PHE A 40 -13.38 -6.00 -14.40
C PHE A 40 -12.08 -6.33 -13.64
N GLY A 41 -11.08 -5.44 -13.65
CA GLY A 41 -9.84 -5.64 -12.90
C GLY A 41 -10.04 -5.72 -11.38
N SER A 42 -10.97 -4.92 -10.82
CA SER A 42 -11.34 -5.02 -9.39
C SER A 42 -12.05 -6.33 -9.09
N LEU A 43 -12.92 -6.80 -10.00
CA LEU A 43 -13.60 -8.09 -9.86
C LEU A 43 -12.60 -9.25 -9.89
N VAL A 44 -11.61 -9.23 -10.77
CA VAL A 44 -10.51 -10.23 -10.81
C VAL A 44 -9.82 -10.30 -9.45
N ALA A 45 -9.49 -9.15 -8.84
CA ALA A 45 -8.87 -9.11 -7.51
C ALA A 45 -9.81 -9.61 -6.41
N ALA A 46 -11.12 -9.27 -6.47
CA ALA A 46 -12.10 -9.75 -5.52
C ALA A 46 -12.26 -11.27 -5.61
N VAL A 47 -12.52 -11.80 -6.81
CA VAL A 47 -12.68 -13.24 -7.05
C VAL A 47 -11.41 -14.01 -6.67
N GLY A 48 -10.23 -13.54 -7.10
CA GLY A 48 -8.97 -14.21 -6.78
C GLY A 48 -8.69 -14.26 -5.28
N SER A 49 -8.91 -13.16 -4.56
CA SER A 49 -8.73 -13.14 -3.10
C SER A 49 -9.79 -13.97 -2.36
N TYR A 50 -11.04 -13.99 -2.85
CA TYR A 50 -12.12 -14.80 -2.30
C TYR A 50 -11.83 -16.29 -2.46
N LEU A 51 -11.51 -16.73 -3.67
CA LEU A 51 -11.23 -18.14 -3.95
C LEU A 51 -9.99 -18.64 -3.20
N ASP A 52 -8.93 -17.82 -3.12
CA ASP A 52 -7.73 -18.19 -2.37
C ASP A 52 -8.07 -18.38 -0.87
N ALA A 53 -8.88 -17.50 -0.28
CA ALA A 53 -9.33 -17.67 1.11
C ALA A 53 -10.18 -18.93 1.30
N ARG A 54 -11.14 -19.18 0.41
CA ARG A 54 -12.06 -20.33 0.53
C ARG A 54 -11.36 -21.67 0.29
N THR A 55 -10.41 -21.74 -0.64
CA THR A 55 -9.62 -22.97 -0.88
C THR A 55 -8.73 -23.35 0.31
N HIS A 56 -8.37 -22.37 1.13
CA HIS A 56 -7.63 -22.61 2.37
C HIS A 56 -8.53 -22.76 3.61
N ALA A 57 -9.86 -22.88 3.44
CA ALA A 57 -10.84 -22.88 4.52
C ALA A 57 -10.65 -21.68 5.48
N GLY A 58 -10.23 -20.55 4.93
CA GLY A 58 -9.90 -19.33 5.66
C GLY A 58 -11.01 -18.30 5.67
N GLN A 59 -10.75 -17.19 6.36
CA GLN A 59 -11.61 -16.02 6.38
C GLN A 59 -11.27 -15.05 5.25
N TRP A 60 -12.28 -14.42 4.68
CA TRP A 60 -12.15 -13.36 3.68
C TRP A 60 -12.88 -12.10 4.14
N LEU A 61 -12.13 -11.05 4.42
CA LEU A 61 -12.63 -9.80 4.95
C LEU A 61 -12.81 -8.76 3.83
N VAL A 62 -13.68 -7.77 4.06
CA VAL A 62 -13.81 -6.59 3.19
C VAL A 62 -13.42 -5.34 3.98
N ARG A 63 -12.56 -4.51 3.36
CA ARG A 63 -12.14 -3.22 3.90
C ARG A 63 -12.30 -2.14 2.83
N ILE A 64 -13.07 -1.11 3.12
CA ILE A 64 -13.24 0.06 2.25
C ILE A 64 -12.09 1.04 2.50
N GLU A 65 -11.28 1.30 1.48
CA GLU A 65 -10.13 2.21 1.55
C GLU A 65 -10.53 3.61 1.07
N ASP A 66 -11.16 4.37 1.98
CA ASP A 66 -11.82 5.66 1.76
C ASP A 66 -11.02 6.88 2.26
N LEU A 67 -9.68 6.74 2.40
CA LEU A 67 -8.82 7.85 2.86
C LEU A 67 -8.64 8.96 1.84
N ASP A 68 -8.77 8.69 0.54
CA ASP A 68 -8.66 9.69 -0.51
C ASP A 68 -10.03 10.33 -0.77
N LEU A 69 -10.42 11.25 0.11
CA LEU A 69 -11.72 11.92 0.06
C LEU A 69 -12.07 12.52 -1.33
N PRO A 70 -11.15 13.19 -2.05
CA PRO A 70 -11.45 13.70 -3.39
C PRO A 70 -11.84 12.64 -4.42
N ARG A 71 -11.41 11.40 -4.25
CA ARG A 71 -11.74 10.28 -5.14
C ARG A 71 -12.88 9.42 -4.61
N THR A 72 -13.26 9.56 -3.36
CA THR A 72 -14.39 8.84 -2.77
C THR A 72 -15.71 9.38 -3.34
N ARG A 73 -16.54 8.49 -3.87
CA ARG A 73 -17.87 8.85 -4.39
C ARG A 73 -18.97 8.42 -3.41
N PRO A 74 -19.93 9.31 -3.11
CA PRO A 74 -21.08 8.94 -2.28
C PRO A 74 -21.78 7.70 -2.84
N GLY A 75 -22.13 6.76 -1.97
CA GLY A 75 -22.80 5.51 -2.34
C GLY A 75 -21.92 4.43 -2.96
N ALA A 76 -20.67 4.74 -3.39
CA ALA A 76 -19.83 3.75 -4.06
C ALA A 76 -19.45 2.56 -3.16
N ALA A 77 -19.26 2.78 -1.86
CA ALA A 77 -19.00 1.68 -0.94
C ALA A 77 -20.19 0.70 -0.87
N GLY A 78 -21.41 1.22 -0.75
CA GLY A 78 -22.63 0.39 -0.77
C GLY A 78 -22.82 -0.36 -2.09
N GLN A 79 -22.51 0.29 -3.23
CA GLN A 79 -22.57 -0.37 -4.53
C GLN A 79 -21.53 -1.50 -4.65
N ILE A 80 -20.30 -1.29 -4.17
CA ILE A 80 -19.27 -2.34 -4.16
C ILE A 80 -19.75 -3.56 -3.35
N LEU A 81 -20.35 -3.36 -2.17
CA LEU A 81 -20.85 -4.45 -1.36
C LEU A 81 -22.00 -5.18 -2.04
N ALA A 82 -22.95 -4.45 -2.64
CA ALA A 82 -24.04 -5.04 -3.40
C ALA A 82 -23.53 -5.84 -4.62
N ASP A 83 -22.51 -5.35 -5.32
CA ASP A 83 -21.88 -6.07 -6.41
C ASP A 83 -21.25 -7.39 -5.93
N LEU A 84 -20.53 -7.38 -4.77
CA LEU A 84 -19.95 -8.59 -4.20
C LEU A 84 -21.03 -9.62 -3.85
N GLU A 85 -22.12 -9.19 -3.21
CA GLU A 85 -23.28 -10.05 -2.88
C GLU A 85 -23.92 -10.64 -4.14
N ALA A 86 -24.12 -9.82 -5.18
CA ALA A 86 -24.69 -10.26 -6.45
C ALA A 86 -23.84 -11.31 -7.16
N PHE A 87 -22.51 -11.29 -6.96
CA PHE A 87 -21.59 -12.32 -7.44
C PHE A 87 -21.43 -13.50 -6.48
N GLY A 88 -22.19 -13.57 -5.39
CA GLY A 88 -22.13 -14.65 -4.41
C GLY A 88 -20.87 -14.66 -3.56
N MET A 89 -20.18 -13.53 -3.44
CA MET A 89 -18.98 -13.40 -2.61
C MET A 89 -19.35 -12.91 -1.22
N GLU A 90 -19.60 -13.84 -0.30
CA GLU A 90 -19.89 -13.55 1.11
C GLU A 90 -18.58 -13.32 1.87
N TRP A 91 -18.51 -12.23 2.64
CA TRP A 91 -17.36 -11.91 3.49
C TRP A 91 -17.61 -12.25 4.95
N ASP A 92 -16.52 -12.42 5.69
CA ASP A 92 -16.54 -12.77 7.11
C ASP A 92 -16.43 -11.50 7.98
N GLY A 93 -17.31 -11.37 8.95
CA GLY A 93 -17.27 -10.28 9.94
C GLY A 93 -17.69 -8.91 9.39
N PRO A 94 -17.43 -7.84 10.16
CA PRO A 94 -17.85 -6.49 9.77
C PRO A 94 -16.97 -5.91 8.66
N VAL A 95 -17.60 -5.12 7.78
CA VAL A 95 -16.88 -4.29 6.81
C VAL A 95 -16.20 -3.14 7.54
N LEU A 96 -14.90 -3.01 7.31
CA LEU A 96 -14.09 -1.96 7.93
C LEU A 96 -13.92 -0.79 6.96
N GLN A 97 -13.98 0.45 7.50
CA GLN A 97 -13.71 1.67 6.75
C GLN A 97 -12.44 2.34 7.30
N GLN A 98 -11.51 2.72 6.43
CA GLN A 98 -10.23 3.32 6.85
C GLN A 98 -10.41 4.69 7.46
N SER A 99 -11.39 5.47 7.02
CA SER A 99 -11.70 6.80 7.57
C SER A 99 -12.06 6.80 9.06
N ALA A 100 -12.48 5.66 9.61
CA ALA A 100 -12.77 5.49 11.03
C ALA A 100 -11.55 5.07 11.88
N ARG A 101 -10.33 5.05 11.32
CA ARG A 101 -9.16 4.41 11.95
C ARG A 101 -7.95 5.33 12.13
N PHE A 102 -8.15 6.62 12.08
CA PHE A 102 -7.06 7.61 12.13
C PHE A 102 -6.20 7.52 13.40
N ASP A 103 -6.79 7.14 14.53
CA ASP A 103 -6.05 6.97 15.78
C ASP A 103 -4.97 5.88 15.68
N LEU A 104 -5.26 4.76 15.01
CA LEU A 104 -4.28 3.69 14.79
C LEU A 104 -3.13 4.13 13.87
N TYR A 105 -3.44 4.95 12.88
CA TYR A 105 -2.40 5.48 12.00
C TYR A 105 -1.54 6.52 12.72
N ALA A 106 -2.15 7.33 13.58
CA ALA A 106 -1.42 8.27 14.44
C ALA A 106 -0.47 7.52 15.37
N GLU A 107 -0.94 6.48 16.05
CA GLU A 107 -0.10 5.63 16.91
C GLU A 107 1.07 5.00 16.13
N ALA A 108 0.83 4.50 14.93
CA ALA A 108 1.89 3.94 14.09
C ALA A 108 2.94 5.00 13.72
N ILE A 109 2.52 6.23 13.39
CA ILE A 109 3.44 7.36 13.15
C ILE A 109 4.27 7.65 14.40
N GLU A 110 3.68 7.68 15.59
CA GLU A 110 4.42 7.92 16.83
C GLU A 110 5.44 6.81 17.12
N ARG A 111 5.10 5.55 16.84
CA ARG A 111 6.04 4.41 16.95
C ARG A 111 7.23 4.59 16.02
N LEU A 112 7.00 4.94 14.76
CA LEU A 112 8.05 5.20 13.76
C LEU A 112 8.89 6.42 14.14
N ASN A 113 8.28 7.46 14.71
CA ASN A 113 8.99 8.66 15.17
C ASN A 113 9.93 8.34 16.32
N ARG A 114 9.48 7.57 17.30
CA ARG A 114 10.34 7.11 18.43
C ARG A 114 11.52 6.26 17.94
N ALA A 115 11.36 5.54 16.85
CA ALA A 115 12.42 4.76 16.22
C ALA A 115 13.32 5.59 15.27
N TYR A 116 13.14 6.93 15.22
CA TYR A 116 13.87 7.84 14.33
C TYR A 116 13.78 7.46 12.83
N CYS A 117 12.71 6.78 12.45
CA CYS A 117 12.48 6.33 11.08
C CYS A 117 11.79 7.38 10.20
N LEU A 118 11.40 8.53 10.74
CA LEU A 118 10.63 9.55 10.03
C LEU A 118 11.48 10.74 9.60
N ARG A 119 11.05 11.37 8.51
CA ARG A 119 11.54 12.64 8.00
C ARG A 119 10.37 13.56 7.67
N GLU A 120 10.44 14.79 8.12
CA GLU A 120 9.58 15.88 7.65
C GLU A 120 10.07 16.38 6.30
N CYS A 121 9.13 16.70 5.40
CA CYS A 121 9.46 17.10 4.03
C CYS A 121 8.47 18.14 3.49
N THR A 122 9.02 19.21 2.93
CA THR A 122 8.27 20.28 2.25
C THR A 122 8.31 20.16 0.72
N CYS A 123 9.00 19.16 0.16
CA CYS A 123 9.08 18.96 -1.29
C CYS A 123 7.70 18.86 -1.91
N THR A 124 7.44 19.69 -2.90
CA THR A 124 6.20 19.63 -3.68
C THR A 124 6.28 18.58 -4.76
N ARG A 125 5.11 18.05 -5.20
CA ARG A 125 5.06 17.10 -6.32
C ARG A 125 5.71 17.68 -7.59
N SER A 126 5.52 18.97 -7.87
CA SER A 126 6.13 19.67 -9.02
C SER A 126 7.64 19.80 -8.89
N ALA A 127 8.18 19.99 -7.68
CA ALA A 127 9.63 20.01 -7.46
C ALA A 127 10.24 18.62 -7.68
N LEU A 128 9.61 17.57 -7.15
CA LEU A 128 10.04 16.20 -7.36
C LEU A 128 9.97 15.77 -8.82
N ALA A 129 8.91 16.17 -9.55
CA ALA A 129 8.76 15.82 -10.97
C ALA A 129 9.89 16.38 -11.87
N ARG A 130 10.63 17.42 -11.41
CA ARG A 130 11.75 17.99 -12.13
C ARG A 130 13.07 17.23 -11.94
N LEU A 131 13.11 16.28 -11.03
CA LEU A 131 14.29 15.45 -10.82
C LEU A 131 14.55 14.57 -12.05
N PRO A 132 15.82 14.39 -12.48
CA PRO A 132 16.16 13.52 -13.62
C PRO A 132 15.56 12.10 -13.47
N GLU A 133 15.58 11.55 -12.28
CA GLU A 133 15.05 10.23 -11.94
C GLU A 133 13.54 10.12 -12.17
N ASN A 134 12.81 11.23 -12.13
CA ASN A 134 11.38 11.29 -12.37
C ASN A 134 11.00 11.66 -13.80
N GLN A 135 11.91 12.28 -14.57
CA GLN A 135 11.64 12.69 -15.96
C GLN A 135 11.54 11.49 -16.92
N SER A 136 12.26 10.41 -16.63
CA SER A 136 12.24 9.17 -17.42
C SER A 136 11.11 8.21 -17.05
N ARG A 137 10.30 8.53 -16.02
CA ARG A 137 9.19 7.69 -15.58
C ARG A 137 7.94 7.92 -16.41
N PRO A 138 7.16 6.87 -16.71
CA PRO A 138 5.89 7.02 -17.41
C PRO A 138 4.97 7.97 -16.63
N THR A 139 4.49 9.01 -17.27
CA THR A 139 3.49 9.91 -16.68
C THR A 139 2.13 9.22 -16.70
N GLY A 140 1.45 9.17 -15.56
CA GLY A 140 0.07 8.67 -15.48
C GLY A 140 -0.15 7.33 -14.81
N THR A 141 0.90 6.64 -14.39
CA THR A 141 0.78 5.32 -13.72
C THR A 141 0.32 5.37 -12.26
N GLY A 142 0.08 6.56 -11.70
CA GLY A 142 -0.24 6.69 -10.27
C GLY A 142 0.95 6.38 -9.33
N GLU A 143 2.12 6.06 -9.88
CA GLU A 143 3.31 5.76 -9.12
C GLU A 143 3.79 6.96 -8.32
N GLU A 144 4.34 6.68 -7.14
CA GLU A 144 4.94 7.69 -6.30
C GLU A 144 6.24 8.19 -6.95
N LEU A 145 6.41 9.52 -7.01
CA LEU A 145 7.64 10.11 -7.51
C LEU A 145 8.80 9.76 -6.59
N PHE A 146 9.96 9.48 -7.19
CA PHE A 146 11.22 9.28 -6.47
C PHE A 146 11.51 10.50 -5.58
N HIS A 147 11.88 10.25 -4.34
CA HIS A 147 12.31 11.25 -3.39
C HIS A 147 13.69 10.89 -2.86
N PRO A 148 14.72 11.73 -3.10
CA PRO A 148 16.07 11.43 -2.66
C PRO A 148 16.16 11.34 -1.13
N THR A 149 17.06 10.50 -0.64
CA THR A 149 17.33 10.35 0.80
C THR A 149 17.87 11.65 1.43
N LYS A 150 18.52 12.53 0.63
CA LYS A 150 18.76 13.93 1.00
C LYS A 150 17.60 14.77 0.53
N CYS A 151 16.74 15.16 1.44
CA CYS A 151 15.58 16.02 1.14
C CYS A 151 16.07 17.34 0.52
N LEU A 152 15.51 17.76 -0.62
CA LEU A 152 15.82 19.03 -1.28
C LEU A 152 15.48 20.26 -0.41
N ALA A 153 14.64 20.08 0.61
CA ALA A 153 14.14 21.11 1.50
C ALA A 153 14.62 20.93 2.96
N ALA A 154 15.76 20.27 3.16
CA ALA A 154 16.26 19.89 4.49
C ALA A 154 16.52 21.07 5.44
N ASP A 155 16.63 22.29 4.94
CA ASP A 155 16.96 23.49 5.70
C ASP A 155 15.78 24.44 5.95
N SER A 156 14.58 24.11 5.50
CA SER A 156 13.41 24.93 5.77
C SER A 156 12.80 24.55 7.13
N ALA A 157 13.13 25.36 8.14
CA ALA A 157 12.54 25.29 9.47
C ALA A 157 11.02 25.15 9.42
N GLN A 158 10.50 24.21 10.22
CA GLN A 158 9.13 24.07 10.73
C GLN A 158 8.07 24.94 10.01
N SER A 159 7.68 24.55 8.81
CA SER A 159 6.53 25.15 8.15
C SER A 159 5.28 24.30 8.42
N PRO A 160 4.15 24.91 8.77
CA PRO A 160 2.89 24.18 8.86
C PRO A 160 2.60 23.44 7.54
N GLY A 161 2.15 22.19 7.60
CA GLY A 161 1.82 21.41 6.42
C GLY A 161 3.01 20.69 5.79
N GLN A 162 3.85 20.06 6.60
CA GLN A 162 4.91 19.15 6.12
C GLN A 162 4.36 17.73 5.93
N ALA A 163 4.84 17.06 4.88
CA ALA A 163 4.60 15.63 4.74
C ALA A 163 5.56 14.86 5.64
N LEU A 164 5.08 13.75 6.22
CA LEU A 164 5.93 12.79 6.91
C LEU A 164 6.29 11.66 5.95
N ARG A 165 7.57 11.36 5.84
CA ARG A 165 8.09 10.29 5.01
C ARG A 165 8.83 9.26 5.85
N LEU A 166 8.77 7.99 5.44
CA LEU A 166 9.67 6.97 5.97
C LEU A 166 11.07 7.22 5.41
N ARG A 167 12.08 7.20 6.28
CA ARG A 167 13.48 7.14 5.88
C ARG A 167 13.78 5.73 5.40
N VAL A 168 14.09 5.60 4.12
CA VAL A 168 14.37 4.30 3.52
C VAL A 168 15.86 3.99 3.70
N PRO A 169 16.22 2.90 4.40
CA PRO A 169 17.61 2.47 4.51
C PRO A 169 18.12 1.96 3.16
N ALA A 170 19.42 2.01 2.98
CA ALA A 170 20.07 1.38 1.83
C ALA A 170 19.92 -0.14 1.88
N GLY A 171 19.80 -0.76 0.72
CA GLY A 171 19.69 -2.20 0.56
C GLY A 171 18.35 -2.65 -0.03
N ALA A 172 18.38 -3.81 -0.66
CA ALA A 172 17.21 -4.40 -1.28
C ALA A 172 16.31 -5.07 -0.25
N ILE A 173 15.04 -5.11 -0.57
CA ILE A 173 14.00 -5.83 0.18
C ILE A 173 13.64 -7.09 -0.58
N ASP A 174 13.92 -8.23 0.05
CA ASP A 174 13.55 -9.54 -0.48
C ASP A 174 12.22 -9.98 0.13
N PHE A 175 11.37 -10.56 -0.72
CA PHE A 175 10.12 -11.22 -0.34
C PHE A 175 9.75 -12.28 -1.38
N ASP A 176 8.99 -13.29 -0.95
CA ASP A 176 8.46 -14.31 -1.84
C ASP A 176 7.03 -13.96 -2.25
N ASP A 177 6.75 -14.05 -3.56
CA ASP A 177 5.41 -13.97 -4.11
C ASP A 177 4.95 -15.35 -4.57
N ARG A 178 3.75 -15.76 -4.19
CA ARG A 178 3.23 -17.11 -4.48
C ARG A 178 2.98 -17.37 -5.98
N SER A 179 2.86 -16.32 -6.78
CA SER A 179 2.64 -16.39 -8.24
C SER A 179 3.90 -16.06 -9.02
N LEU A 180 4.64 -15.04 -8.59
CA LEU A 180 5.78 -14.48 -9.33
C LEU A 180 7.13 -15.01 -8.83
N GLY A 181 7.14 -15.81 -7.74
CA GLY A 181 8.37 -16.30 -7.12
C GLY A 181 9.14 -15.25 -6.33
N PRO A 182 10.44 -15.48 -6.04
CA PRO A 182 11.27 -14.57 -5.28
C PRO A 182 11.39 -13.20 -5.95
N GLN A 183 11.24 -12.14 -5.17
CA GLN A 183 11.33 -10.75 -5.61
C GLN A 183 12.40 -10.01 -4.78
N THR A 184 13.17 -9.17 -5.44
CA THR A 184 14.19 -8.32 -4.83
C THR A 184 14.02 -6.89 -5.35
N ILE A 185 13.68 -5.94 -4.47
CA ILE A 185 13.43 -4.54 -4.84
C ILE A 185 14.25 -3.61 -3.95
N ASP A 186 15.09 -2.79 -4.55
CA ASP A 186 15.76 -1.69 -3.85
C ASP A 186 14.84 -0.47 -3.79
N VAL A 187 14.18 -0.30 -2.63
CA VAL A 187 13.24 0.81 -2.41
C VAL A 187 13.98 2.16 -2.38
N ALA A 188 15.20 2.20 -1.85
CA ALA A 188 16.00 3.42 -1.80
C ALA A 188 16.35 3.92 -3.21
N ALA A 189 16.68 3.01 -4.12
CA ALA A 189 17.02 3.32 -5.51
C ALA A 189 15.78 3.61 -6.37
N THR A 190 14.67 2.94 -6.12
CA THR A 190 13.47 3.02 -6.98
C THR A 190 12.48 4.10 -6.56
N VAL A 191 12.28 4.31 -5.27
CA VAL A 191 11.28 5.25 -4.72
C VAL A 191 11.92 6.28 -3.79
N GLY A 192 12.94 5.88 -3.04
CA GLY A 192 13.52 6.70 -1.97
C GLY A 192 12.56 6.82 -0.78
N ASP A 193 12.69 7.93 -0.04
CA ASP A 193 11.83 8.20 1.11
C ASP A 193 10.38 8.42 0.67
N PHE A 194 9.44 7.60 1.12
CA PHE A 194 8.05 7.66 0.68
C PHE A 194 7.08 8.19 1.74
N VAL A 195 5.97 8.77 1.30
CA VAL A 195 5.01 9.47 2.15
C VAL A 195 4.22 8.49 3.00
N LEU A 196 4.11 8.81 4.31
CA LEU A 196 3.22 8.14 5.28
C LEU A 196 2.05 9.03 5.71
N ARG A 197 2.30 10.36 5.84
CA ARG A 197 1.27 11.37 6.05
C ARG A 197 1.49 12.53 5.10
N ARG A 198 0.46 12.90 4.40
CA ARG A 198 0.46 13.99 3.40
C ARG A 198 0.48 15.34 4.10
N ARG A 199 0.76 16.41 3.34
CA ARG A 199 0.78 17.80 3.83
C ARG A 199 -0.59 18.28 4.31
N ASP A 200 -1.66 17.75 3.77
CA ASP A 200 -3.05 18.01 4.16
C ASP A 200 -3.49 17.21 5.41
N GLY A 201 -2.58 16.45 6.02
CA GLY A 201 -2.83 15.66 7.22
C GLY A 201 -3.36 14.25 6.95
N LEU A 202 -3.76 13.92 5.71
CA LEU A 202 -4.27 12.60 5.37
C LEU A 202 -3.15 11.55 5.38
N TYR A 203 -3.49 10.36 5.85
CA TYR A 203 -2.56 9.23 5.84
C TYR A 203 -2.44 8.61 4.45
N ALA A 204 -1.24 8.18 4.11
CA ALA A 204 -0.97 7.58 2.82
C ALA A 204 -1.34 6.07 2.82
N TYR A 205 -1.68 5.57 1.64
CA TYR A 205 -2.05 4.17 1.39
C TYR A 205 -1.06 3.17 2.02
N GLN A 206 0.26 3.40 1.86
CA GLN A 206 1.28 2.46 2.34
C GLN A 206 1.22 2.26 3.85
N LEU A 207 0.98 3.32 4.63
CA LEU A 207 0.83 3.23 6.08
C LEU A 207 -0.47 2.53 6.46
N ALA A 208 -1.58 3.01 5.90
CA ALA A 208 -2.91 2.56 6.29
C ALA A 208 -3.11 1.06 6.03
N VAL A 209 -2.71 0.57 4.84
CA VAL A 209 -2.88 -0.84 4.50
C VAL A 209 -2.06 -1.76 5.42
N VAL A 210 -0.83 -1.37 5.79
CA VAL A 210 0.04 -2.17 6.67
C VAL A 210 -0.51 -2.22 8.09
N VAL A 211 -0.96 -1.08 8.61
CA VAL A 211 -1.54 -0.99 9.97
C VAL A 211 -2.85 -1.78 10.05
N ASP A 212 -3.71 -1.65 9.04
CA ASP A 212 -4.99 -2.35 9.02
C ASP A 212 -4.84 -3.84 8.79
N ASP A 213 -3.95 -4.27 7.91
CA ASP A 213 -3.68 -5.69 7.70
C ASP A 213 -3.20 -6.35 9.01
N ALA A 214 -2.32 -5.68 9.76
CA ALA A 214 -1.88 -6.17 11.06
C ALA A 214 -3.01 -6.17 12.10
N ALA A 215 -3.78 -5.09 12.20
CA ALA A 215 -4.88 -4.97 13.17
C ALA A 215 -6.02 -5.97 12.89
N GLN A 216 -6.27 -6.31 11.62
CA GLN A 216 -7.23 -7.34 11.23
C GLN A 216 -6.66 -8.76 11.28
N GLY A 217 -5.36 -8.93 11.59
CA GLY A 217 -4.69 -10.22 11.59
C GLY A 217 -4.63 -10.88 10.22
N ILE A 218 -4.49 -10.08 9.15
CA ILE A 218 -4.35 -10.59 7.79
C ILE A 218 -3.06 -11.40 7.68
N THR A 219 -3.16 -12.57 7.08
CA THR A 219 -2.02 -13.47 6.84
C THR A 219 -1.66 -13.55 5.37
N ASP A 220 -2.62 -13.26 4.49
CA ASP A 220 -2.47 -13.40 3.04
C ASP A 220 -3.04 -12.18 2.30
N VAL A 221 -2.23 -11.63 1.41
CA VAL A 221 -2.56 -10.49 0.57
C VAL A 221 -2.59 -10.92 -0.88
N VAL A 222 -3.80 -11.04 -1.43
CA VAL A 222 -4.02 -11.31 -2.86
C VAL A 222 -4.50 -10.02 -3.51
N ARG A 223 -3.84 -9.60 -4.62
CA ARG A 223 -4.14 -8.34 -5.32
C ARG A 223 -3.53 -8.31 -6.71
N GLY A 224 -3.82 -7.28 -7.51
CA GLY A 224 -3.21 -7.11 -8.84
C GLY A 224 -1.70 -6.84 -8.80
N CYS A 225 -0.98 -7.27 -9.83
CA CYS A 225 0.48 -7.08 -9.93
C CYS A 225 0.90 -5.62 -10.18
N ASP A 226 -0.02 -4.70 -10.47
CA ASP A 226 0.21 -3.25 -10.45
C ASP A 226 0.67 -2.74 -9.07
N LEU A 227 0.37 -3.48 -8.00
CA LEU A 227 0.80 -3.17 -6.65
C LEU A 227 2.09 -3.90 -6.21
N LEU A 228 2.76 -4.62 -7.11
CA LEU A 228 3.99 -5.35 -6.79
C LEU A 228 5.09 -4.41 -6.24
N SER A 229 5.29 -3.25 -6.86
CA SER A 229 6.25 -2.24 -6.41
C SER A 229 5.93 -1.68 -5.01
N SER A 230 4.65 -1.72 -4.60
CA SER A 230 4.22 -1.32 -3.26
C SER A 230 4.58 -2.34 -2.19
N THR A 231 4.74 -3.61 -2.55
CA THR A 231 4.99 -4.70 -1.62
C THR A 231 6.28 -4.50 -0.83
N ALA A 232 7.38 -4.13 -1.49
CA ALA A 232 8.65 -3.89 -0.81
C ALA A 232 8.56 -2.75 0.21
N ARG A 233 7.81 -1.67 -0.10
CA ARG A 233 7.54 -0.56 0.84
C ARG A 233 6.74 -1.02 2.04
N GLN A 234 5.75 -1.89 1.83
CA GLN A 234 4.90 -2.43 2.89
C GLN A 234 5.67 -3.41 3.77
N VAL A 235 6.51 -4.28 3.19
CA VAL A 235 7.42 -5.16 3.94
C VAL A 235 8.38 -4.33 4.79
N LEU A 236 8.93 -3.25 4.25
CA LEU A 236 9.79 -2.34 5.01
C LEU A 236 9.06 -1.70 6.19
N LEU A 237 7.81 -1.25 5.99
CA LEU A 237 6.96 -0.72 7.07
C LEU A 237 6.60 -1.77 8.12
N GLN A 238 6.27 -3.00 7.71
CA GLN A 238 6.01 -4.09 8.64
C GLN A 238 7.22 -4.32 9.55
N ARG A 239 8.43 -4.37 8.97
CA ARG A 239 9.69 -4.53 9.72
C ARG A 239 9.93 -3.35 10.67
N ALA A 240 9.76 -2.11 10.20
CA ALA A 240 9.97 -0.90 10.98
C ALA A 240 8.97 -0.77 12.15
N LEU A 241 7.76 -1.27 11.99
CA LEU A 241 6.71 -1.30 13.02
C LEU A 241 6.73 -2.59 13.87
N GLY A 242 7.62 -3.57 13.58
CA GLY A 242 7.63 -4.85 14.27
C GLY A 242 6.32 -5.64 14.11
N LEU A 243 5.67 -5.51 12.95
CA LEU A 243 4.41 -6.20 12.64
C LEU A 243 4.67 -7.59 12.03
N PRO A 244 3.72 -8.53 12.16
CA PRO A 244 3.84 -9.84 11.54
C PRO A 244 3.97 -9.73 10.02
N PRO A 245 4.81 -10.55 9.37
CA PRO A 245 4.86 -10.62 7.91
C PRO A 245 3.59 -11.25 7.36
N VAL A 246 3.19 -10.84 6.15
CA VAL A 246 2.08 -11.45 5.39
C VAL A 246 2.63 -12.15 4.16
N ARG A 247 1.90 -13.15 3.65
CA ARG A 247 2.20 -13.82 2.37
C ARG A 247 1.55 -13.04 1.23
N TYR A 248 2.24 -12.95 0.11
CA TYR A 248 1.74 -12.21 -1.06
C TYR A 248 1.43 -13.14 -2.22
N LEU A 249 0.38 -12.80 -2.97
CA LEU A 249 0.04 -13.40 -4.26
C LEU A 249 -0.43 -12.28 -5.19
N HIS A 250 0.36 -11.97 -6.22
CA HIS A 250 0.00 -10.98 -7.22
C HIS A 250 -0.64 -11.63 -8.44
N LEU A 251 -1.86 -11.19 -8.74
CA LEU A 251 -2.65 -11.66 -9.88
C LEU A 251 -2.25 -10.90 -11.14
N PRO A 252 -2.33 -11.53 -12.32
CA PRO A 252 -2.15 -10.83 -13.58
C PRO A 252 -3.18 -9.71 -13.75
N LEU A 253 -2.80 -8.65 -14.46
CA LEU A 253 -3.71 -7.55 -14.76
C LEU A 253 -4.66 -7.93 -15.89
N ALA A 254 -5.90 -7.50 -15.78
CA ALA A 254 -6.81 -7.49 -16.90
C ALA A 254 -6.42 -6.35 -17.85
N VAL A 255 -6.14 -6.71 -19.08
CA VAL A 255 -5.77 -5.77 -20.16
C VAL A 255 -6.77 -5.84 -21.30
N ASP A 256 -6.86 -4.75 -22.07
CA ASP A 256 -7.61 -4.75 -23.34
C ASP A 256 -6.80 -5.42 -24.46
N ASP A 257 -7.36 -5.46 -25.66
CA ASP A 257 -6.73 -6.01 -26.87
C ASP A 257 -5.46 -5.24 -27.32
N ARG A 258 -5.23 -4.06 -26.76
CA ARG A 258 -4.01 -3.24 -26.97
C ARG A 258 -2.98 -3.42 -25.85
N GLY A 259 -3.25 -4.29 -24.87
CA GLY A 259 -2.40 -4.51 -23.69
C GLY A 259 -2.48 -3.39 -22.64
N LEU A 260 -3.46 -2.51 -22.73
CA LEU A 260 -3.66 -1.47 -21.72
C LEU A 260 -4.50 -2.01 -20.57
N MET A 261 -4.08 -1.68 -19.34
CA MET A 261 -4.76 -2.10 -18.13
C MET A 261 -6.20 -1.58 -18.08
N LEU A 262 -7.15 -2.47 -17.86
CA LEU A 262 -8.55 -2.13 -17.62
C LEU A 262 -8.69 -1.49 -16.24
N SER A 263 -8.58 -0.15 -16.21
CA SER A 263 -8.66 0.66 -14.99
C SER A 263 -9.88 1.58 -15.00
N LYS A 264 -10.25 2.12 -13.83
CA LYS A 264 -11.34 3.09 -13.68
C LYS A 264 -11.16 4.38 -14.51
N SER A 265 -9.93 4.72 -14.88
CA SER A 265 -9.61 5.92 -15.68
C SER A 265 -9.65 5.68 -17.19
N GLY A 266 -9.59 4.43 -17.63
CA GLY A 266 -9.80 4.06 -19.02
C GLY A 266 -11.14 3.35 -19.12
N ALA A 267 -11.99 3.70 -20.08
CA ALA A 267 -13.36 3.28 -20.35
C ALA A 267 -13.73 1.79 -20.13
N ALA A 268 -13.24 1.17 -19.04
CA ALA A 268 -13.70 -0.15 -18.65
C ALA A 268 -15.17 -0.03 -18.23
N PRO A 269 -16.09 -0.76 -18.89
CA PRO A 269 -17.50 -0.73 -18.51
C PRO A 269 -17.64 -1.14 -17.04
N ALA A 270 -18.51 -0.44 -16.30
CA ALA A 270 -18.97 -0.91 -15.01
C ALA A 270 -19.57 -2.31 -15.19
N ILE A 271 -19.26 -3.21 -14.30
CA ILE A 271 -19.86 -4.54 -14.34
C ILE A 271 -21.29 -4.37 -13.85
N GLY A 272 -22.26 -4.50 -14.75
CA GLY A 272 -23.64 -4.72 -14.36
C GLY A 272 -23.71 -6.07 -13.63
N GLY A 273 -24.43 -6.13 -12.49
CA GLY A 273 -24.73 -7.39 -11.84
C GLY A 273 -25.35 -8.37 -12.83
N PRO A 274 -25.34 -9.68 -12.53
CA PRO A 274 -26.01 -10.67 -13.35
C PRO A 274 -27.48 -10.27 -13.51
N GLY A 275 -27.91 -10.00 -14.77
CA GLY A 275 -29.27 -9.67 -15.12
C GLY A 275 -30.22 -10.84 -14.88
#